data_d1d597d7c4464d664706cca8bbae0297
#
_entry.id   d1d597d7c4464d664706cca8bbae0297
#
_cell.length_a   1.000
_cell.length_b   1.000
_cell.length_c   1.000
_cell.angle_alpha   90.00
_cell.angle_beta   90.00
_cell.angle_gamma   90.00
#
_symmetry.space_group_name_H-M   'P 1'
#
loop_
_entity.id
_entity.type
_entity.pdbx_description
1 polymer ?
#
loop_
_entity_poly.entity_id
_entity_poly.type
_entity_poly.pdbx_seq_one_letter_code
_entity_poly.pdbx_strand_id
1 'polypeptide(L)'
;MGNSINLSILIPLIPMGMALFILILLVSFNRTINRLTKPVSFLLVFSLLVSALISSYLYLKKIEGELFLSNYVKVFESKNLALHINSLNEKIIICFTLIISIGIGVLFFKLPRQKGYVTLLIVISLISSSIIFALMFLDFSVLI
;
A
#
# COMPACT_ATOMS: atom_id res chain seq x y z
N MET A 1 21.58 -10.40 0.49
CA MET A 1 20.43 -10.38 1.43
C MET A 1 19.91 -8.96 1.71
N GLY A 2 20.76 -7.94 1.91
CA GLY A 2 20.29 -6.59 2.21
C GLY A 2 19.35 -5.95 1.19
N ASN A 3 19.57 -6.16 -0.11
CA ASN A 3 18.73 -5.54 -1.16
C ASN A 3 17.28 -6.06 -1.17
N SER A 4 17.04 -7.31 -0.77
CA SER A 4 15.69 -7.90 -0.77
C SER A 4 14.85 -7.41 0.41
N ILE A 5 15.47 -7.17 1.56
CA ILE A 5 14.79 -6.61 2.73
C ILE A 5 14.37 -5.16 2.46
N ASN A 6 15.19 -4.40 1.71
CA ASN A 6 14.86 -3.03 1.33
C ASN A 6 13.63 -2.93 0.41
N LEU A 7 13.30 -4.00 -0.33
CA LEU A 7 12.08 -4.04 -1.15
C LEU A 7 10.80 -3.99 -0.31
N SER A 8 10.84 -4.40 0.95
CA SER A 8 9.66 -4.41 1.82
C SER A 8 9.07 -3.02 2.04
N ILE A 9 9.90 -1.98 2.08
CA ILE A 9 9.44 -0.61 2.25
C ILE A 9 8.56 -0.13 1.07
N LEU A 10 8.73 -0.73 -0.11
CA LEU A 10 7.94 -0.41 -1.29
C LEU A 10 6.49 -0.91 -1.17
N ILE A 11 6.23 -1.93 -0.34
CA ILE A 11 4.90 -2.52 -0.19
C ILE A 11 3.86 -1.45 0.22
N PRO A 12 4.05 -0.68 1.32
CA PRO A 12 3.13 0.40 1.66
C PRO A 12 3.36 1.68 0.84
N LEU A 13 4.60 1.96 0.40
CA LEU A 13 4.93 3.22 -0.29
C LEU A 13 4.34 3.31 -1.70
N ILE A 14 4.24 2.21 -2.45
CA ILE A 14 3.69 2.23 -3.81
C ILE A 14 2.23 2.69 -3.81
N PRO A 15 1.28 2.07 -3.08
CA PRO A 15 -0.10 2.53 -3.08
C PRO A 15 -0.26 3.91 -2.44
N MET A 16 0.52 4.24 -1.42
CA MET A 16 0.53 5.56 -0.80
C MET A 16 0.99 6.64 -1.79
N GLY A 17 2.11 6.41 -2.46
CA GLY A 17 2.67 7.33 -3.45
C GLY A 17 1.73 7.56 -4.63
N MET A 18 1.09 6.48 -5.12
CA MET A 18 0.12 6.58 -6.20
C MET A 18 -1.14 7.36 -5.77
N ALA A 19 -1.64 7.14 -4.56
CA ALA A 19 -2.78 7.88 -4.03
C ALA A 19 -2.45 9.37 -3.85
N LEU A 20 -1.28 9.71 -3.33
CA LEU A 20 -0.81 11.09 -3.19
C LEU A 20 -0.60 11.76 -4.55
N PHE A 21 -0.04 11.05 -5.52
CA PHE A 21 0.11 11.55 -6.89
C PHE A 21 -1.24 11.92 -7.51
N ILE A 22 -2.23 11.03 -7.40
CA ILE A 22 -3.59 11.30 -7.91
C ILE A 22 -4.26 12.43 -7.12
N LEU A 23 -4.00 12.55 -5.80
CA LEU A 23 -4.49 13.65 -4.98
C LEU A 23 -3.95 15.00 -5.47
N ILE A 24 -2.65 15.10 -5.76
CA ILE A 24 -2.02 16.30 -6.30
C ILE A 24 -2.65 16.66 -7.65
N LEU A 25 -2.83 15.68 -8.52
CA LEU A 25 -3.50 15.88 -9.80
C LEU A 25 -4.96 16.33 -9.64
N LEU A 26 -5.68 15.79 -8.64
CA LEU A 26 -7.05 16.17 -8.35
C LEU A 26 -7.14 17.64 -7.90
N VAL A 27 -6.21 18.08 -7.05
CA VAL A 27 -6.14 19.48 -6.59
C VAL A 27 -5.81 20.42 -7.76
N SER A 28 -4.85 20.01 -8.61
CA SER A 28 -4.39 20.85 -9.73
C SER A 28 -5.39 20.86 -10.91
N PHE A 29 -6.02 19.73 -11.20
CA PHE A 29 -6.86 19.51 -12.39
C PHE A 29 -8.20 18.84 -12.05
N ASN A 30 -8.90 19.35 -11.06
CA ASN A 30 -10.13 18.75 -10.50
C ASN A 30 -11.15 18.32 -11.57
N ARG A 31 -11.44 19.20 -12.55
CA ARG A 31 -12.44 18.93 -13.59
C ARG A 31 -12.04 17.77 -14.51
N THR A 32 -10.77 17.66 -14.83
CA THR A 32 -10.22 16.63 -15.74
C THR A 32 -10.12 15.28 -15.03
N ILE A 33 -9.58 15.26 -13.82
CA ILE A 33 -9.38 14.03 -13.06
C ILE A 33 -10.70 13.37 -12.67
N ASN A 34 -11.72 14.16 -12.31
CA ASN A 34 -13.06 13.62 -12.02
C ASN A 34 -13.74 12.98 -13.25
N ARG A 35 -13.31 13.30 -14.47
CA ARG A 35 -13.78 12.63 -15.69
C ARG A 35 -13.00 11.33 -15.98
N LEU A 36 -11.75 11.24 -15.52
CA LEU A 36 -10.84 10.12 -15.75
C LEU A 36 -10.98 9.00 -14.69
N THR A 37 -12.21 8.67 -14.31
CA THR A 37 -12.48 7.67 -13.25
C THR A 37 -11.92 6.29 -13.59
N LYS A 38 -11.98 5.86 -14.87
CA LYS A 38 -11.47 4.56 -15.32
C LYS A 38 -9.95 4.42 -15.12
N PRO A 39 -9.10 5.30 -15.69
CA PRO A 39 -7.66 5.19 -15.51
C PRO A 39 -7.23 5.38 -14.05
N VAL A 40 -7.90 6.24 -13.28
CA VAL A 40 -7.61 6.42 -11.86
C VAL A 40 -7.88 5.14 -11.06
N SER A 41 -9.04 4.52 -11.25
CA SER A 41 -9.36 3.25 -10.60
C SER A 41 -8.35 2.15 -10.98
N PHE A 42 -7.99 2.07 -12.26
CA PHE A 42 -7.01 1.10 -12.74
C PHE A 42 -5.63 1.31 -12.11
N LEU A 43 -5.14 2.55 -12.04
CA LEU A 43 -3.85 2.87 -11.45
C LEU A 43 -3.79 2.51 -9.95
N LEU A 44 -4.87 2.78 -9.20
CA LEU A 44 -4.93 2.44 -7.78
C LEU A 44 -4.98 0.92 -7.56
N VAL A 45 -5.79 0.19 -8.32
CA VAL A 45 -5.81 -1.28 -8.27
C VAL A 45 -4.45 -1.85 -8.64
N PHE A 46 -3.84 -1.34 -9.71
CA PHE A 46 -2.53 -1.79 -10.15
C PHE A 46 -1.45 -1.57 -9.07
N SER A 47 -1.47 -0.43 -8.38
CA SER A 47 -0.51 -0.15 -7.30
C SER A 47 -0.65 -1.13 -6.13
N LEU A 48 -1.88 -1.52 -5.76
CA LEU A 48 -2.14 -2.52 -4.74
C LEU A 48 -1.71 -3.93 -5.19
N LEU A 49 -1.94 -4.28 -6.45
CA LEU A 49 -1.49 -5.55 -7.01
C LEU A 49 0.04 -5.66 -7.05
N VAL A 50 0.75 -4.57 -7.37
CA VAL A 50 2.21 -4.53 -7.30
C VAL A 50 2.70 -4.75 -5.86
N SER A 51 2.05 -4.15 -4.86
CA SER A 51 2.34 -4.41 -3.44
C SER A 51 2.13 -5.89 -3.08
N ALA A 52 1.03 -6.50 -3.54
CA ALA A 52 0.76 -7.93 -3.35
C ALA A 52 1.83 -8.81 -4.00
N LEU A 53 2.31 -8.45 -5.19
CA LEU A 53 3.37 -9.18 -5.89
C LEU A 53 4.70 -9.11 -5.13
N ILE A 54 5.08 -7.93 -4.62
CA ILE A 54 6.31 -7.77 -3.82
C ILE A 54 6.22 -8.61 -2.55
N SER A 55 5.10 -8.54 -1.83
CA SER A 55 4.86 -9.32 -0.63
C SER A 55 4.89 -10.83 -0.92
N SER A 56 4.26 -11.27 -2.01
CA SER A 56 4.31 -12.67 -2.47
C SER A 56 5.73 -13.13 -2.80
N TYR A 57 6.54 -12.28 -3.42
CA TYR A 57 7.93 -12.57 -3.72
C TYR A 57 8.76 -12.77 -2.43
N LEU A 58 8.61 -11.87 -1.44
CA LEU A 58 9.29 -11.98 -0.15
C LEU A 58 8.88 -13.28 0.58
N TYR A 59 7.57 -13.57 0.59
CA TYR A 59 7.04 -14.80 1.17
C TYR A 59 7.60 -16.07 0.53
N LEU A 60 7.61 -16.16 -0.80
CA LEU A 60 8.11 -17.33 -1.53
C LEU A 60 9.62 -17.54 -1.35
N LYS A 61 10.37 -16.46 -1.23
CA LYS A 61 11.82 -16.50 -0.97
C LYS A 61 12.16 -16.73 0.50
N LYS A 62 11.15 -16.80 1.40
CA LYS A 62 11.32 -16.91 2.85
C LYS A 62 12.32 -15.88 3.39
N ILE A 63 12.18 -14.64 2.94
CA ILE A 63 13.00 -13.53 3.38
C ILE A 63 12.38 -13.01 4.66
N GLU A 64 13.04 -13.26 5.79
CA GLU A 64 12.63 -12.77 7.10
C GLU A 64 13.69 -11.82 7.64
N GLY A 65 13.26 -10.81 8.38
CA GLY A 65 14.18 -9.85 8.98
C GLY A 65 13.50 -8.56 9.42
N GLU A 66 14.30 -7.66 9.92
CA GLU A 66 13.88 -6.34 10.37
C GLU A 66 14.55 -5.27 9.52
N LEU A 67 13.76 -4.28 9.11
CA LEU A 67 14.24 -3.11 8.41
C LEU A 67 14.11 -1.90 9.33
N PHE A 68 15.24 -1.38 9.80
CA PHE A 68 15.27 -0.20 10.68
C PHE A 68 15.08 1.08 9.86
N LEU A 69 14.00 1.80 10.13
CA LEU A 69 13.69 3.08 9.48
C LEU A 69 14.70 4.18 9.84
N SER A 70 15.40 4.07 10.97
CA SER A 70 16.46 5.01 11.35
C SER A 70 17.56 5.12 10.30
N ASN A 71 17.79 4.09 9.48
CA ASN A 71 18.77 4.10 8.41
C ASN A 71 18.38 5.02 7.24
N TYR A 72 17.09 5.37 7.11
CA TYR A 72 16.56 6.18 6.01
C TYR A 72 16.12 7.58 6.45
N VAL A 73 15.69 7.73 7.70
CA VAL A 73 15.13 9.00 8.21
C VAL A 73 15.75 9.33 9.57
N LYS A 74 16.70 10.24 9.59
CA LYS A 74 17.42 10.67 10.81
C LYS A 74 16.52 11.29 11.90
N VAL A 75 15.28 11.65 11.58
CA VAL A 75 14.31 12.23 12.52
C VAL A 75 13.87 11.25 13.61
N PHE A 76 14.07 9.94 13.42
CA PHE A 76 13.63 8.88 14.33
C PHE A 76 14.78 8.28 15.16
N GLU A 77 15.85 9.04 15.41
CA GLU A 77 17.03 8.55 16.17
C GLU A 77 16.73 8.05 17.59
N SER A 78 15.58 8.41 18.16
CA SER A 78 15.24 8.07 19.56
C SER A 78 14.44 6.78 19.75
N LYS A 79 13.94 6.14 18.68
CA LYS A 79 13.20 4.86 18.76
C LYS A 79 13.60 3.97 17.60
N ASN A 80 13.96 2.74 17.90
CA ASN A 80 14.23 1.69 16.92
C ASN A 80 12.92 1.27 16.25
N LEU A 81 12.39 2.11 15.35
CA LEU A 81 11.25 1.77 14.53
C LEU A 81 11.71 0.81 13.45
N ALA A 82 11.33 -0.45 13.60
CA ALA A 82 11.64 -1.51 12.66
C ALA A 82 10.38 -2.00 11.95
N LEU A 83 10.48 -2.25 10.65
CA LEU A 83 9.48 -2.98 9.90
C LEU A 83 9.81 -4.47 10.00
N HIS A 84 8.89 -5.25 10.53
CA HIS A 84 9.04 -6.69 10.68
C HIS A 84 8.57 -7.43 9.43
N ILE A 85 9.46 -8.22 8.85
CA ILE A 85 9.19 -9.04 7.66
C ILE A 85 9.16 -10.48 8.10
N ASN A 86 7.95 -10.99 8.34
CA ASN A 86 7.70 -12.37 8.76
C ASN A 86 6.74 -13.03 7.78
N SER A 87 6.84 -14.33 7.63
CA SER A 87 5.97 -15.09 6.71
C SER A 87 4.48 -14.91 7.00
N LEU A 88 4.10 -14.63 8.25
CA LEU A 88 2.73 -14.39 8.67
C LEU A 88 2.26 -13.00 8.26
N ASN A 89 3.08 -11.95 8.50
CA ASN A 89 2.80 -10.58 8.07
C ASN A 89 2.57 -10.52 6.56
N GLU A 90 3.44 -11.18 5.78
CA GLU A 90 3.36 -11.20 4.33
C GLU A 90 2.06 -11.85 3.83
N LYS A 91 1.62 -12.97 4.43
CA LYS A 91 0.33 -13.59 4.10
C LYS A 91 -0.85 -12.66 4.37
N ILE A 92 -0.85 -11.99 5.53
CA ILE A 92 -1.92 -11.04 5.88
C ILE A 92 -1.96 -9.89 4.89
N ILE A 93 -0.80 -9.32 4.54
CA ILE A 93 -0.70 -8.22 3.58
C ILE A 93 -1.19 -8.64 2.19
N ILE A 94 -0.81 -9.83 1.70
CA ILE A 94 -1.28 -10.37 0.43
C ILE A 94 -2.81 -10.46 0.43
N CYS A 95 -3.39 -11.12 1.44
CA CYS A 95 -4.86 -11.26 1.53
C CYS A 95 -5.54 -9.90 1.60
N PHE A 96 -5.03 -8.97 2.42
CA PHE A 96 -5.60 -7.65 2.59
C PHE A 96 -5.58 -6.83 1.29
N THR A 97 -4.43 -6.77 0.61
CA THR A 97 -4.28 -6.02 -0.65
C THR A 97 -5.17 -6.59 -1.77
N LEU A 98 -5.33 -7.91 -1.85
CA LEU A 98 -6.23 -8.55 -2.81
C LEU A 98 -7.70 -8.21 -2.51
N ILE A 99 -8.13 -8.29 -1.25
CA ILE A 99 -9.50 -7.94 -0.85
C ILE A 99 -9.81 -6.49 -1.21
N ILE A 100 -8.91 -5.56 -0.92
CA ILE A 100 -9.11 -4.14 -1.25
C ILE A 100 -9.13 -3.93 -2.77
N SER A 101 -8.25 -4.60 -3.52
CA SER A 101 -8.23 -4.52 -4.98
C SER A 101 -9.56 -4.97 -5.61
N ILE A 102 -10.10 -6.09 -5.12
CA ILE A 102 -11.42 -6.59 -5.53
C ILE A 102 -12.52 -5.60 -5.13
N GLY A 103 -12.44 -5.05 -3.89
CA GLY A 103 -13.37 -4.05 -3.40
C GLY A 103 -13.44 -2.82 -4.30
N ILE A 104 -12.30 -2.25 -4.69
CA ILE A 104 -12.24 -1.13 -5.63
C ILE A 104 -12.82 -1.53 -6.99
N GLY A 105 -12.55 -2.74 -7.47
CA GLY A 105 -13.15 -3.28 -8.70
C GLY A 105 -14.68 -3.34 -8.63
N VAL A 106 -15.23 -3.84 -7.53
CA VAL A 106 -16.69 -3.90 -7.31
C VAL A 106 -17.29 -2.49 -7.24
N LEU A 107 -16.64 -1.56 -6.53
CA LEU A 107 -17.07 -0.16 -6.46
C LEU A 107 -17.10 0.48 -7.85
N PHE A 108 -16.12 0.19 -8.69
CA PHE A 108 -16.05 0.69 -10.05
C PHE A 108 -17.26 0.27 -10.92
N PHE A 109 -17.76 -0.96 -10.73
CA PHE A 109 -18.92 -1.46 -11.50
C PHE A 109 -20.27 -1.05 -10.88
N LYS A 110 -20.38 -0.95 -9.56
CA LYS A 110 -21.66 -0.76 -8.86
C LYS A 110 -22.00 0.70 -8.56
N LEU A 111 -21.00 1.55 -8.29
CA LEU A 111 -21.27 2.94 -7.93
C LEU A 111 -21.37 3.85 -9.16
N PRO A 112 -22.35 4.77 -9.17
CA PRO A 112 -22.41 5.82 -10.18
C PRO A 112 -21.19 6.73 -10.04
N ARG A 113 -20.55 7.04 -11.17
CA ARG A 113 -19.33 7.86 -11.24
C ARG A 113 -19.64 9.35 -11.10
N GLN A 114 -20.17 9.72 -9.93
CA GLN A 114 -20.51 11.11 -9.58
C GLN A 114 -19.31 11.88 -9.02
N LYS A 115 -19.51 13.18 -8.79
CA LYS A 115 -18.55 14.02 -8.05
C LYS A 115 -18.20 13.36 -6.72
N GLY A 116 -16.90 13.27 -6.40
CA GLY A 116 -16.41 12.65 -5.17
C GLY A 116 -15.99 11.17 -5.31
N TYR A 117 -16.31 10.49 -6.41
CA TYR A 117 -15.90 9.10 -6.62
C TYR A 117 -14.38 8.94 -6.59
N VAL A 118 -13.62 9.80 -7.27
CA VAL A 118 -12.16 9.79 -7.26
C VAL A 118 -11.60 10.06 -5.86
N THR A 119 -12.19 11.03 -5.14
CA THR A 119 -11.81 11.32 -3.75
C THR A 119 -12.00 10.12 -2.84
N LEU A 120 -13.13 9.40 -2.97
CA LEU A 120 -13.40 8.19 -2.23
C LEU A 120 -12.33 7.11 -2.51
N LEU A 121 -11.95 6.90 -3.76
CA LEU A 121 -10.91 5.95 -4.12
C LEU A 121 -9.53 6.31 -3.53
N ILE A 122 -9.17 7.61 -3.55
CA ILE A 122 -7.93 8.10 -2.94
C ILE A 122 -7.93 7.82 -1.44
N VAL A 123 -9.03 8.12 -0.75
CA VAL A 123 -9.16 7.90 0.69
C VAL A 123 -9.04 6.40 1.01
N ILE A 124 -9.72 5.53 0.27
CA ILE A 124 -9.61 4.07 0.45
C ILE A 124 -8.15 3.62 0.28
N SER A 125 -7.45 4.11 -0.75
CA SER A 125 -6.06 3.72 -1.01
C SER A 125 -5.11 4.24 0.07
N LEU A 126 -5.29 5.47 0.59
CA LEU A 126 -4.50 6.02 1.68
C LEU A 126 -4.71 5.25 2.99
N ILE A 127 -5.95 4.94 3.33
CA ILE A 127 -6.28 4.12 4.51
C ILE A 127 -5.65 2.73 4.37
N SER A 128 -5.78 2.11 3.20
CA SER A 128 -5.22 0.79 2.95
C SER A 128 -3.70 0.76 3.10
N SER A 129 -3.00 1.77 2.55
CA SER A 129 -1.54 1.86 2.68
C SER A 129 -1.11 2.09 4.13
N SER A 130 -1.87 2.89 4.90
CA SER A 130 -1.61 3.11 6.33
C SER A 130 -1.80 1.84 7.15
N ILE A 131 -2.81 1.03 6.83
CA ILE A 131 -3.03 -0.26 7.48
C ILE A 131 -1.89 -1.24 7.14
N ILE A 132 -1.45 -1.30 5.89
CA ILE A 132 -0.30 -2.12 5.49
C ILE A 132 0.95 -1.70 6.27
N PHE A 133 1.19 -0.40 6.40
CA PHE A 133 2.31 0.14 7.17
C PHE A 133 2.22 -0.30 8.64
N ALA A 134 1.04 -0.17 9.26
CA ALA A 134 0.80 -0.59 10.63
C ALA A 134 1.01 -2.11 10.83
N LEU A 135 0.55 -2.93 9.89
CA LEU A 135 0.75 -4.39 9.92
C LEU A 135 2.25 -4.76 9.88
N MET A 136 3.07 -3.99 9.15
CA MET A 136 4.50 -4.23 9.09
C MET A 136 5.24 -3.78 10.37
N PHE A 137 4.68 -2.85 11.16
CA PHE A 137 5.22 -2.50 12.47
C PHE A 137 4.89 -3.51 13.57
N LEU A 138 3.82 -4.28 13.40
CA LEU A 138 3.42 -5.29 14.36
C LEU A 138 4.27 -6.55 14.18
N ASP A 139 4.97 -6.94 15.25
CA ASP A 139 5.67 -8.21 15.28
C ASP A 139 4.71 -9.33 15.70
N PHE A 140 4.21 -10.07 14.70
CA PHE A 140 3.34 -11.22 14.94
C PHE A 140 4.12 -12.51 15.27
N SER A 141 5.44 -12.48 15.33
CA SER A 141 6.27 -13.64 15.69
C SER A 141 6.02 -14.09 17.13
N VAL A 142 5.51 -13.18 17.97
CA VAL A 142 5.18 -13.47 19.39
C VAL A 142 3.88 -14.28 19.54
N LEU A 143 3.09 -14.42 18.47
CA LEU A 143 1.78 -15.11 18.48
C LEU A 143 1.86 -16.59 18.06
N ILE A 144 3.04 -17.08 17.69
CA ILE A 144 3.34 -18.48 17.32
C ILE A 144 4.22 -19.12 18.40
#